data_2d3b071032e1a9e772de3253aecf8e70
#
_entry.id   2d3b071032e1a9e772de3253aecf8e70
#
_cell.length_a   1.000
_cell.length_b   1.000
_cell.length_c   1.000
_cell.angle_alpha   90.00
_cell.angle_beta   90.00
_cell.angle_gamma   90.00
#
_symmetry.space_group_name_H-M   'P 1'
#
loop_
_entity.id
_entity.type
_entity.pdbx_description
1 polymer ?
#
loop_
_entity_poly.entity_id
_entity_poly.type
_entity_poly.pdbx_seq_one_letter_code
_entity_poly.pdbx_strand_id
1 'polypeptide(L)'
;DLKHMAQISNTRDQIIDKAFQLMLQRGLNGFSYRDISEPLGVKNAAIHYHFPNKMDLIKALIDENHQVLRRSTSEFMAYGGPARPQLEGLFAFTMNQCQCGRPICMVGALAIDYDELSDDIKEANNRFMKDSVNWLSRVMDAGRKQDEFHFEGESMSKAVSILAMIQ
;
A
#
# COMPACT_ATOMS: atom_id res chain seq x y z
N ASP A 1 -10.01 -22.37 22.16
CA ASP A 1 -8.56 -22.44 21.96
C ASP A 1 -8.16 -21.49 20.82
N LEU A 2 -8.06 -20.20 21.19
CA LEU A 2 -7.79 -19.07 20.27
C LEU A 2 -6.38 -19.09 19.65
N LYS A 3 -5.55 -20.04 19.99
CA LYS A 3 -4.19 -20.22 19.44
C LYS A 3 -4.13 -21.07 18.16
N HIS A 4 -5.21 -21.69 17.76
CA HIS A 4 -5.24 -22.59 16.58
C HIS A 4 -5.88 -21.93 15.33
N MET A 5 -6.35 -20.69 15.43
CA MET A 5 -6.80 -19.89 14.27
C MET A 5 -5.71 -18.97 13.71
N ALA A 6 -4.50 -19.01 14.26
CA ALA A 6 -3.36 -18.32 13.72
C ALA A 6 -2.70 -19.18 12.63
N GLN A 7 -2.91 -18.76 11.38
CA GLN A 7 -2.04 -19.06 10.26
C GLN A 7 -2.11 -20.46 9.63
N ILE A 8 -3.05 -20.63 8.73
CA ILE A 8 -2.65 -21.11 7.41
C ILE A 8 -2.54 -19.85 6.53
N SER A 9 -1.49 -19.10 6.74
CA SER A 9 -1.05 -18.12 5.74
C SER A 9 -0.62 -18.97 4.54
N ASN A 10 -1.39 -18.87 3.47
CA ASN A 10 -1.10 -19.55 2.22
C ASN A 10 0.31 -19.14 1.78
N THR A 11 1.08 -20.07 1.23
CA THR A 11 2.44 -19.78 0.71
C THR A 11 2.47 -18.52 -0.17
N ARG A 12 1.42 -18.28 -0.94
CA ARG A 12 1.26 -17.08 -1.74
C ARG A 12 1.31 -15.81 -0.89
N ASP A 13 0.60 -15.76 0.24
CA ASP A 13 0.53 -14.58 1.10
C ASP A 13 1.89 -14.33 1.78
N GLN A 14 2.60 -15.39 2.19
CA GLN A 14 3.96 -15.28 2.73
C GLN A 14 4.95 -14.73 1.68
N ILE A 15 4.82 -15.13 0.42
CA ILE A 15 5.62 -14.61 -0.69
C ILE A 15 5.33 -13.11 -0.88
N ILE A 16 4.06 -12.71 -0.88
CA ILE A 16 3.64 -11.31 -1.01
C ILE A 16 4.22 -10.47 0.12
N ASP A 17 4.04 -10.88 1.38
CA ASP A 17 4.54 -10.15 2.54
C ASP A 17 6.06 -9.97 2.48
N LYS A 18 6.80 -11.04 2.15
CA LYS A 18 8.26 -10.99 2.04
C LYS A 18 8.72 -10.11 0.89
N ALA A 19 8.07 -10.22 -0.27
CA ALA A 19 8.37 -9.41 -1.44
C ALA A 19 8.09 -7.92 -1.17
N PHE A 20 6.98 -7.61 -0.48
CA PHE A 20 6.66 -6.25 -0.07
C PHE A 20 7.76 -5.63 0.79
N GLN A 21 8.24 -6.37 1.80
CA GLN A 21 9.35 -5.91 2.64
C GLN A 21 10.62 -5.63 1.83
N LEU A 22 10.99 -6.54 0.93
CA LEU A 22 12.19 -6.41 0.09
C LEU A 22 12.08 -5.23 -0.87
N MET A 23 10.91 -5.03 -1.48
CA MET A 23 10.65 -3.92 -2.38
C MET A 23 10.80 -2.57 -1.67
N LEU A 24 10.24 -2.42 -0.46
CA LEU A 24 10.38 -1.19 0.32
C LEU A 24 11.81 -0.93 0.82
N GLN A 25 12.60 -1.98 1.02
CA GLN A 25 13.99 -1.86 1.49
C GLN A 25 15.01 -1.66 0.37
N ARG A 26 14.78 -2.24 -0.80
CA ARG A 26 15.79 -2.39 -1.85
C ARG A 26 15.34 -1.90 -3.23
N GLY A 27 14.08 -1.44 -3.35
CA GLY A 27 13.50 -1.07 -4.65
C GLY A 27 13.12 -2.28 -5.51
N LEU A 28 12.55 -2.00 -6.68
CA LEU A 28 12.08 -3.00 -7.63
C LEU A 28 13.20 -3.96 -8.06
N ASN A 29 14.37 -3.44 -8.38
CA ASN A 29 15.50 -4.19 -8.93
C ASN A 29 16.43 -4.78 -7.86
N GLY A 30 16.26 -4.41 -6.57
CA GLY A 30 17.15 -4.77 -5.47
C GLY A 30 16.92 -6.15 -4.86
N PHE A 31 16.01 -6.98 -5.39
CA PHE A 31 15.76 -8.33 -4.88
C PHE A 31 15.39 -9.31 -5.99
N SER A 32 15.55 -10.59 -5.70
CA SER A 32 15.24 -11.73 -6.56
C SER A 32 14.31 -12.72 -5.86
N TYR A 33 13.81 -13.70 -6.57
CA TYR A 33 13.02 -14.80 -5.98
C TYR A 33 13.81 -15.61 -4.96
N ARG A 34 15.15 -15.66 -5.08
CA ARG A 34 16.01 -16.30 -4.09
C ARG A 34 15.94 -15.59 -2.74
N ASP A 35 15.94 -14.25 -2.73
CA ASP A 35 15.83 -13.46 -1.51
C ASP A 35 14.47 -13.66 -0.79
N ILE A 36 13.47 -14.15 -1.51
CA ILE A 36 12.17 -14.53 -0.94
C ILE A 36 12.19 -15.99 -0.46
N SER A 37 12.68 -16.91 -1.32
CA SER A 37 12.57 -18.35 -1.07
C SER A 37 13.44 -18.82 0.10
N GLU A 38 14.67 -18.31 0.25
CA GLU A 38 15.59 -18.69 1.30
C GLU A 38 15.02 -18.45 2.72
N PRO A 39 14.56 -17.22 3.07
CA PRO A 39 14.01 -16.99 4.41
C PRO A 39 12.66 -17.67 4.67
N LEU A 40 11.89 -17.99 3.63
CA LEU A 40 10.63 -18.73 3.75
C LEU A 40 10.83 -20.23 3.80
N GLY A 41 12.03 -20.75 3.53
CA GLY A 41 12.30 -22.19 3.46
C GLY A 41 11.58 -22.89 2.33
N VAL A 42 11.21 -22.18 1.25
CA VAL A 42 10.53 -22.74 0.09
C VAL A 42 11.48 -22.83 -1.11
N LYS A 43 11.13 -23.68 -2.09
CA LYS A 43 11.90 -23.74 -3.36
C LYS A 43 11.50 -22.59 -4.28
N ASN A 44 12.43 -22.08 -5.09
CA ASN A 44 12.12 -21.05 -6.12
C ASN A 44 10.98 -21.51 -7.04
N ALA A 45 10.86 -22.78 -7.34
CA ALA A 45 9.76 -23.33 -8.13
C ALA A 45 8.38 -23.05 -7.51
N ALA A 46 8.25 -23.00 -6.19
CA ALA A 46 7.00 -22.64 -5.52
C ALA A 46 6.64 -21.16 -5.75
N ILE A 47 7.65 -20.27 -5.81
CA ILE A 47 7.40 -18.87 -6.13
C ILE A 47 6.97 -18.72 -7.59
N HIS A 48 7.68 -19.38 -8.52
CA HIS A 48 7.30 -19.35 -9.95
C HIS A 48 5.93 -19.97 -10.23
N TYR A 49 5.48 -20.91 -9.41
CA TYR A 49 4.11 -21.44 -9.49
C TYR A 49 3.05 -20.37 -9.22
N HIS A 50 3.27 -19.51 -8.23
CA HIS A 50 2.35 -18.44 -7.88
C HIS A 50 2.54 -17.19 -8.74
N PHE A 51 3.77 -16.91 -9.11
CA PHE A 51 4.19 -15.71 -9.84
C PHE A 51 5.21 -16.09 -10.91
N PRO A 52 4.75 -16.39 -12.14
CA PRO A 52 5.62 -16.82 -13.24
C PRO A 52 6.78 -15.88 -13.52
N ASN A 53 6.57 -14.57 -13.37
CA ASN A 53 7.60 -13.54 -13.48
C ASN A 53 7.48 -12.52 -12.36
N LYS A 54 8.52 -11.68 -12.22
CA LYS A 54 8.60 -10.69 -11.15
C LYS A 54 7.54 -9.60 -11.26
N MET A 55 7.14 -9.24 -12.48
CA MET A 55 6.11 -8.20 -12.70
C MET A 55 4.74 -8.68 -12.23
N ASP A 56 4.41 -9.99 -12.38
CA ASP A 56 3.19 -10.58 -11.80
C ASP A 56 3.17 -10.45 -10.28
N LEU A 57 4.32 -10.65 -9.62
CA LEU A 57 4.46 -10.47 -8.18
C LEU A 57 4.27 -8.99 -7.79
N ILE A 58 4.92 -8.05 -8.50
CA ILE A 58 4.79 -6.62 -8.23
C ILE A 58 3.33 -6.15 -8.40
N LYS A 59 2.66 -6.60 -9.46
CA LYS A 59 1.24 -6.32 -9.67
C LYS A 59 0.39 -6.83 -8.51
N ALA A 60 0.64 -8.04 -8.04
CA ALA A 60 -0.08 -8.60 -6.89
C ALA A 60 0.15 -7.79 -5.61
N LEU A 61 1.34 -7.24 -5.38
CA LEU A 61 1.63 -6.34 -4.26
C LEU A 61 0.78 -5.07 -4.34
N ILE A 62 0.68 -4.45 -5.51
CA ILE A 62 -0.14 -3.25 -5.70
C ILE A 62 -1.61 -3.56 -5.47
N ASP A 63 -2.12 -4.64 -6.08
CA ASP A 63 -3.51 -5.05 -5.97
C ASP A 63 -3.89 -5.36 -4.50
N GLU A 64 -3.02 -6.03 -3.73
CA GLU A 64 -3.27 -6.32 -2.31
C GLU A 64 -3.31 -5.04 -1.47
N ASN A 65 -2.36 -4.12 -1.67
CA ASN A 65 -2.38 -2.82 -0.98
C ASN A 65 -3.61 -2.00 -1.34
N HIS A 66 -4.03 -2.04 -2.60
CA HIS A 66 -5.26 -1.38 -3.04
C HIS A 66 -6.51 -1.98 -2.38
N GLN A 67 -6.56 -3.30 -2.21
CA GLN A 67 -7.65 -3.95 -1.49
C GLN A 67 -7.66 -3.56 0.00
N VAL A 68 -6.49 -3.47 0.65
CA VAL A 68 -6.38 -3.01 2.05
C VAL A 68 -6.91 -1.59 2.17
N LEU A 69 -6.49 -0.66 1.31
CA LEU A 69 -7.00 0.71 1.26
C LEU A 69 -8.53 0.71 1.13
N ARG A 70 -9.07 0.01 0.16
CA ARG A 70 -10.51 -0.03 -0.10
C ARG A 70 -11.31 -0.60 1.06
N ARG A 71 -10.82 -1.67 1.70
CA ARG A 71 -11.49 -2.25 2.88
C ARG A 71 -11.47 -1.27 4.07
N SER A 72 -10.32 -0.67 4.36
CA SER A 72 -10.17 0.25 5.51
C SER A 72 -10.94 1.56 5.34
N THR A 73 -11.20 1.98 4.11
CA THR A 73 -11.89 3.24 3.81
C THR A 73 -13.35 3.07 3.38
N SER A 74 -13.82 1.83 3.17
CA SER A 74 -15.11 1.52 2.54
C SER A 74 -16.30 2.13 3.27
N GLU A 75 -16.34 2.07 4.58
CA GLU A 75 -17.43 2.61 5.39
C GLU A 75 -17.49 4.14 5.27
N PHE A 76 -16.35 4.81 5.43
CA PHE A 76 -16.27 6.26 5.25
C PHE A 76 -16.62 6.70 3.82
N MET A 77 -16.16 5.96 2.82
CA MET A 77 -16.47 6.27 1.43
C MET A 77 -17.96 6.09 1.07
N ALA A 78 -18.65 5.15 1.72
CA ALA A 78 -20.07 4.89 1.48
C ALA A 78 -20.99 5.87 2.25
N TYR A 79 -20.69 6.14 3.51
CA TYR A 79 -21.63 6.81 4.42
C TYR A 79 -21.09 8.13 5.00
N GLY A 80 -19.82 8.44 4.79
CA GLY A 80 -19.13 9.52 5.50
C GLY A 80 -18.83 9.11 6.94
N GLY A 81 -18.58 10.09 7.80
CA GLY A 81 -18.29 9.85 9.21
C GLY A 81 -17.31 10.90 9.76
N PRO A 82 -16.79 10.68 10.98
CA PRO A 82 -15.82 11.59 11.59
C PRO A 82 -14.51 11.61 10.77
N ALA A 83 -14.05 12.81 10.44
CA ALA A 83 -12.88 12.98 9.57
C ALA A 83 -11.56 12.76 10.31
N ARG A 84 -11.47 13.23 11.55
CA ARG A 84 -10.25 13.14 12.35
C ARG A 84 -9.72 11.71 12.51
N PRO A 85 -10.52 10.69 12.88
CA PRO A 85 -10.04 9.31 12.97
C PRO A 85 -9.48 8.76 11.66
N GLN A 86 -10.00 9.20 10.51
CA GLN A 86 -9.49 8.78 9.20
C GLN A 86 -8.06 9.31 8.97
N LEU A 87 -7.84 10.56 9.28
CA LEU A 87 -6.52 11.19 9.13
C LEU A 87 -5.52 10.64 10.16
N GLU A 88 -5.95 10.47 11.41
CA GLU A 88 -5.12 9.86 12.47
C GLU A 88 -4.73 8.43 12.12
N GLY A 89 -5.65 7.64 11.54
CA GLY A 89 -5.38 6.29 11.05
C GLY A 89 -4.33 6.26 9.94
N LEU A 90 -4.38 7.21 8.99
CA LEU A 90 -3.36 7.35 7.95
C LEU A 90 -1.98 7.62 8.56
N PHE A 91 -1.88 8.59 9.47
CA PHE A 91 -0.61 8.91 10.11
C PHE A 91 -0.09 7.76 10.98
N ALA A 92 -0.96 7.10 11.76
CA ALA A 92 -0.57 5.95 12.56
C ALA A 92 -0.03 4.80 11.68
N PHE A 93 -0.69 4.51 10.56
CA PHE A 93 -0.21 3.53 9.59
C PHE A 93 1.18 3.91 9.04
N THR A 94 1.35 5.15 8.60
CA THR A 94 2.62 5.66 8.05
C THR A 94 3.74 5.59 9.09
N MET A 95 3.48 6.04 10.32
CA MET A 95 4.45 6.00 11.42
C MET A 95 4.85 4.57 11.77
N ASN A 96 3.90 3.63 11.78
CA ASN A 96 4.21 2.22 12.00
C ASN A 96 5.12 1.65 10.90
N GLN A 97 4.89 2.01 9.64
CA GLN A 97 5.77 1.60 8.54
C GLN A 97 7.20 2.13 8.72
N CYS A 98 7.36 3.39 9.10
CA CYS A 98 8.68 3.99 9.39
C CYS A 98 9.39 3.27 10.54
N GLN A 99 8.70 3.00 11.64
CA GLN A 99 9.26 2.29 12.80
C GLN A 99 9.68 0.85 12.49
N CYS A 100 9.00 0.21 11.52
CA CYS A 100 9.37 -1.11 11.02
C CYS A 100 10.55 -1.09 10.03
N GLY A 101 11.25 0.02 9.89
CA GLY A 101 12.37 0.17 8.95
C GLY A 101 11.94 0.22 7.47
N ARG A 102 10.74 0.71 7.20
CA ARG A 102 10.17 0.87 5.86
C ARG A 102 9.94 2.36 5.57
N PRO A 103 11.02 3.13 5.32
CA PRO A 103 10.94 4.59 5.22
C PRO A 103 10.28 5.10 3.93
N ILE A 104 10.03 4.23 2.97
CA ILE A 104 9.49 4.58 1.66
C ILE A 104 8.15 3.84 1.48
N CYS A 105 7.12 4.55 1.01
CA CYS A 105 5.88 3.89 0.62
C CYS A 105 6.04 3.11 -0.71
N MET A 106 5.12 2.20 -1.00
CA MET A 106 5.16 1.39 -2.21
C MET A 106 5.19 2.25 -3.49
N VAL A 107 4.44 3.34 -3.53
CA VAL A 107 4.40 4.26 -4.68
C VAL A 107 5.75 4.93 -4.89
N GLY A 108 6.39 5.41 -3.80
CA GLY A 108 7.73 5.98 -3.87
C GLY A 108 8.78 4.96 -4.32
N ALA A 109 8.68 3.70 -3.85
CA ALA A 109 9.57 2.63 -4.29
C ALA A 109 9.43 2.30 -5.79
N LEU A 110 8.23 2.41 -6.35
CA LEU A 110 7.98 2.19 -7.79
C LEU A 110 8.31 3.41 -8.65
N ALA A 111 8.31 4.61 -8.08
CA ALA A 111 8.57 5.85 -8.83
C ALA A 111 10.00 5.90 -9.39
N ILE A 112 10.97 5.28 -8.71
CA ILE A 112 12.38 5.26 -9.13
C ILE A 112 12.54 4.49 -10.44
N ASP A 113 11.82 3.37 -10.58
CA ASP A 113 11.92 2.47 -11.73
C ASP A 113 10.69 2.58 -12.66
N TYR A 114 9.97 3.72 -12.62
CA TYR A 114 8.65 3.86 -13.27
C TYR A 114 8.69 3.55 -14.77
N ASP A 115 9.74 3.95 -15.47
CA ASP A 115 9.87 3.73 -16.91
C ASP A 115 10.02 2.24 -17.28
N GLU A 116 10.53 1.43 -16.36
CA GLU A 116 10.71 -0.03 -16.53
C GLU A 116 9.43 -0.82 -16.26
N LEU A 117 8.40 -0.19 -15.65
CA LEU A 117 7.15 -0.84 -15.34
C LEU A 117 6.34 -1.12 -16.62
N SER A 118 5.69 -2.28 -16.66
CA SER A 118 4.70 -2.60 -17.69
C SER A 118 3.46 -1.70 -17.56
N ASP A 119 2.72 -1.53 -18.66
CA ASP A 119 1.57 -0.63 -18.69
C ASP A 119 0.47 -1.04 -17.71
N ASP A 120 0.27 -2.35 -17.50
CA ASP A 120 -0.70 -2.87 -16.54
C ASP A 120 -0.31 -2.57 -15.07
N ILE A 121 0.98 -2.55 -14.75
CA ILE A 121 1.49 -2.13 -13.43
C ILE A 121 1.32 -0.62 -13.26
N LYS A 122 1.68 0.17 -14.26
CA LYS A 122 1.46 1.63 -14.25
C LYS A 122 -0.02 1.95 -14.03
N GLU A 123 -0.91 1.25 -14.72
CA GLU A 123 -2.35 1.43 -14.57
C GLU A 123 -2.84 1.03 -13.16
N ALA A 124 -2.39 -0.11 -12.61
CA ALA A 124 -2.73 -0.54 -11.26
C ALA A 124 -2.27 0.47 -10.20
N ASN A 125 -1.03 0.97 -10.34
CA ASN A 125 -0.48 2.01 -9.46
C ASN A 125 -1.28 3.33 -9.55
N ASN A 126 -1.62 3.76 -10.76
CA ASN A 126 -2.41 4.96 -10.98
C ASN A 126 -3.82 4.85 -10.37
N ARG A 127 -4.46 3.66 -10.45
CA ARG A 127 -5.75 3.42 -9.79
C ARG A 127 -5.63 3.52 -8.27
N PHE A 128 -4.61 2.89 -7.69
CA PHE A 128 -4.34 2.98 -6.25
C PHE A 128 -4.14 4.43 -5.80
N MET A 129 -3.32 5.20 -6.52
CA MET A 129 -3.08 6.62 -6.22
C MET A 129 -4.36 7.45 -6.34
N LYS A 130 -5.13 7.26 -7.41
CA LYS A 130 -6.40 7.96 -7.62
C LYS A 130 -7.39 7.71 -6.48
N ASP A 131 -7.54 6.47 -6.06
CA ASP A 131 -8.46 6.11 -4.98
C ASP A 131 -7.96 6.67 -3.63
N SER A 132 -6.65 6.67 -3.37
CA SER A 132 -6.06 7.28 -2.18
C SER A 132 -6.33 8.79 -2.11
N VAL A 133 -6.10 9.51 -3.21
CA VAL A 133 -6.34 10.95 -3.30
C VAL A 133 -7.83 11.25 -3.15
N ASN A 134 -8.71 10.50 -3.81
CA ASN A 134 -10.15 10.68 -3.72
C ASN A 134 -10.67 10.46 -2.29
N TRP A 135 -10.23 9.39 -1.63
CA TRP A 135 -10.58 9.15 -0.24
C TRP A 135 -10.13 10.29 0.66
N LEU A 136 -8.86 10.67 0.59
CA LEU A 136 -8.32 11.71 1.47
C LEU A 136 -8.94 13.09 1.18
N SER A 137 -9.24 13.40 -0.08
CA SER A 137 -9.97 14.62 -0.43
C SER A 137 -11.35 14.68 0.23
N ARG A 138 -12.08 13.55 0.27
CA ARG A 138 -13.37 13.47 0.98
C ARG A 138 -13.22 13.59 2.50
N VAL A 139 -12.14 13.03 3.06
CA VAL A 139 -11.80 13.21 4.49
C VAL A 139 -11.55 14.70 4.79
N MET A 140 -10.78 15.37 3.94
CA MET A 140 -10.51 16.82 4.09
C MET A 140 -11.80 17.66 3.98
N ASP A 141 -12.68 17.35 3.02
CA ASP A 141 -13.99 18.00 2.88
C ASP A 141 -14.89 17.79 4.10
N ALA A 142 -14.93 16.55 4.60
CA ALA A 142 -15.71 16.19 5.79
C ALA A 142 -15.20 16.94 7.02
N GLY A 143 -13.88 16.97 7.24
CA GLY A 143 -13.27 17.65 8.38
C GLY A 143 -13.49 19.17 8.34
N ARG A 144 -13.47 19.78 7.15
CA ARG A 144 -13.82 21.20 6.99
C ARG A 144 -15.30 21.47 7.34
N LYS A 145 -16.23 20.61 6.88
CA LYS A 145 -17.66 20.74 7.19
C LYS A 145 -17.98 20.50 8.68
N GLN A 146 -17.17 19.68 9.34
CA GLN A 146 -17.28 19.36 10.78
C GLN A 146 -16.57 20.39 11.68
N ASP A 147 -15.93 21.42 11.10
CA ASP A 147 -15.10 22.40 11.79
C ASP A 147 -13.89 21.78 12.54
N GLU A 148 -13.46 20.60 12.09
CA GLU A 148 -12.29 19.89 12.66
C GLU A 148 -10.98 20.29 11.95
N PHE A 149 -11.05 20.64 10.65
CA PHE A 149 -9.88 20.97 9.84
C PHE A 149 -9.98 22.36 9.25
N HIS A 150 -8.95 23.18 9.50
CA HIS A 150 -8.82 24.52 8.97
C HIS A 150 -7.62 24.59 8.02
N PHE A 151 -7.87 24.86 6.76
CA PHE A 151 -6.84 25.02 5.72
C PHE A 151 -7.37 25.83 4.55
N GLU A 152 -6.46 26.48 3.85
CA GLU A 152 -6.76 27.24 2.64
C GLU A 152 -6.70 26.34 1.40
N GLY A 153 -7.42 26.75 0.36
CA GLY A 153 -7.45 26.08 -0.93
C GLY A 153 -8.41 24.88 -0.98
N GLU A 154 -8.28 24.10 -2.02
CA GLU A 154 -9.15 22.98 -2.31
C GLU A 154 -8.74 21.71 -1.56
N SER A 155 -9.71 20.91 -1.12
CA SER A 155 -9.47 19.66 -0.41
C SER A 155 -8.67 18.65 -1.24
N MET A 156 -8.88 18.62 -2.56
CA MET A 156 -8.10 17.78 -3.47
C MET A 156 -6.61 18.16 -3.45
N SER A 157 -6.30 19.44 -3.54
CA SER A 157 -4.91 19.92 -3.48
C SER A 157 -4.26 19.64 -2.12
N LYS A 158 -5.02 19.76 -1.04
CA LYS A 158 -4.55 19.42 0.31
C LYS A 158 -4.28 17.92 0.44
N ALA A 159 -5.17 17.09 -0.09
CA ALA A 159 -4.99 15.62 -0.10
C ALA A 159 -3.72 15.20 -0.84
N VAL A 160 -3.49 15.77 -2.04
CA VAL A 160 -2.25 15.53 -2.81
C VAL A 160 -1.02 15.97 -2.00
N SER A 161 -1.06 17.14 -1.36
CA SER A 161 0.05 17.64 -0.55
C SER A 161 0.36 16.71 0.64
N ILE A 162 -0.67 16.24 1.35
CA ILE A 162 -0.49 15.31 2.48
C ILE A 162 0.12 14.00 2.01
N LEU A 163 -0.42 13.40 0.93
CA LEU A 163 0.13 12.15 0.40
C LEU A 163 1.57 12.30 -0.08
N ALA A 164 1.93 13.43 -0.70
CA ALA A 164 3.30 13.70 -1.12
C ALA A 164 4.28 13.89 0.06
N MET A 165 3.80 14.35 1.21
CA MET A 165 4.66 14.50 2.41
C MET A 165 4.94 13.19 3.14
N ILE A 166 4.10 12.16 2.96
CA ILE A 166 4.23 10.87 3.64
C ILE A 166 4.83 9.77 2.74
N GLN A 167 5.25 10.12 1.53
CA GLN A 167 5.98 9.24 0.61
C GLN A 167 7.48 9.31 0.86
#